data_ecc0b8a9c43dfd1f52b599c289fd535a
#
_entry.id   ecc0b8a9c43dfd1f52b599c289fd535a
#
_cell.length_a   1.000
_cell.length_b   1.000
_cell.length_c   1.000
_cell.angle_alpha   90.00
_cell.angle_beta   90.00
_cell.angle_gamma   90.00
#
_symmetry.space_group_name_H-M   'P 1'
#
loop_
_entity.id
_entity.type
_entity.pdbx_description
1 polymer ?
#
loop_
_entity_poly.entity_id
_entity_poly.type
_entity_poly.pdbx_seq_one_letter_code
_entity_poly.pdbx_strand_id
1 'polypeptide(L)'
;ASFVTPPMADSSLLISKHRLEALSDGVYAVALTLLALDLKLPALPRSSSAALDVELANLLPKALIWLLAFWVAALFWLAQSRALRQYHELDKRAVLIELAQLALITLLPFTSSLVAEHGDLGEAAVLYSVHLTLMAVLSWQRMARLLRNPELRSADGFDLPAAQLHLQRARVVVVCALVTVALAWKVPVWNMLAMVG
;
A
#
# COMPACT_ATOMS: atom_id res chain seq x y z
N ALA A 1 -45.98 6.79 31.40
CA ALA A 1 -44.54 6.74 31.11
C ALA A 1 -44.38 6.19 29.70
N SER A 2 -44.21 7.09 28.69
CA SER A 2 -43.97 6.73 27.31
C SER A 2 -42.52 6.33 27.14
N PHE A 3 -42.30 5.06 26.80
CA PHE A 3 -40.98 4.56 26.41
C PHE A 3 -40.65 5.15 25.02
N VAL A 4 -39.80 6.16 24.98
CA VAL A 4 -39.20 6.62 23.74
C VAL A 4 -38.08 5.64 23.40
N THR A 5 -38.33 4.75 22.47
CA THR A 5 -37.30 3.92 21.83
C THR A 5 -36.33 4.86 21.10
N PRO A 6 -35.02 4.83 21.40
CA PRO A 6 -34.06 5.58 20.59
C PRO A 6 -34.12 5.11 19.14
N PRO A 7 -33.91 6.02 18.17
CA PRO A 7 -33.89 5.61 16.76
C PRO A 7 -32.79 4.56 16.56
N MET A 8 -33.18 3.38 16.11
CA MET A 8 -32.28 2.34 15.67
C MET A 8 -31.42 2.96 14.55
N ALA A 9 -30.19 3.30 14.86
CA ALA A 9 -29.22 3.69 13.86
C ALA A 9 -29.17 2.55 12.82
N ASP A 10 -29.25 2.90 11.56
CA ASP A 10 -29.26 2.00 10.40
C ASP A 10 -27.96 1.20 10.34
N SER A 11 -27.82 0.19 11.22
CA SER A 11 -26.66 -0.68 11.39
C SER A 11 -26.57 -1.78 10.32
N SER A 12 -27.51 -1.80 9.38
CA SER A 12 -27.69 -2.91 8.42
C SER A 12 -26.69 -2.95 7.27
N LEU A 13 -25.76 -1.96 7.17
CA LEU A 13 -24.78 -1.89 6.08
C LEU A 13 -23.31 -1.81 6.54
N LEU A 14 -23.05 -1.91 7.84
CA LEU A 14 -21.69 -1.83 8.33
C LEU A 14 -21.07 -3.24 8.34
N ILE A 15 -20.09 -3.44 7.47
CA ILE A 15 -19.20 -4.60 7.55
C ILE A 15 -18.52 -4.54 8.92
N SER A 16 -18.59 -5.66 9.68
CA SER A 16 -17.90 -5.69 10.97
C SER A 16 -16.39 -5.47 10.78
N LYS A 17 -15.77 -4.76 11.70
CA LYS A 17 -14.32 -4.49 11.68
C LYS A 17 -13.51 -5.77 11.43
N HIS A 18 -13.83 -6.86 12.13
CA HIS A 18 -13.16 -8.14 11.98
C HIS A 18 -13.25 -8.71 10.55
N ARG A 19 -14.38 -8.58 9.87
CA ARG A 19 -14.51 -9.02 8.47
C ARG A 19 -13.67 -8.17 7.53
N LEU A 20 -13.56 -6.87 7.77
CA LEU A 20 -12.71 -5.99 6.97
C LEU A 20 -11.23 -6.29 7.20
N GLU A 21 -10.82 -6.55 8.45
CA GLU A 21 -9.46 -6.99 8.78
C GLU A 21 -9.12 -8.30 8.05
N ALA A 22 -10.00 -9.30 8.11
CA ALA A 22 -9.79 -10.58 7.43
C ALA A 22 -9.71 -10.42 5.90
N LEU A 23 -10.56 -9.56 5.31
CA LEU A 23 -10.49 -9.24 3.88
C LEU A 23 -9.14 -8.57 3.55
N SER A 24 -8.70 -7.62 4.36
CA SER A 24 -7.43 -6.93 4.18
C SER A 24 -6.25 -7.91 4.20
N ASP A 25 -6.19 -8.76 5.21
CA ASP A 25 -5.11 -9.74 5.34
C ASP A 25 -5.07 -10.68 4.12
N GLY A 26 -6.24 -11.14 3.65
CA GLY A 26 -6.35 -11.97 2.45
C GLY A 26 -5.85 -11.26 1.18
N VAL A 27 -6.27 -10.01 0.97
CA VAL A 27 -5.87 -9.23 -0.21
C VAL A 27 -4.38 -8.94 -0.20
N TYR A 28 -3.80 -8.54 0.94
CA TYR A 28 -2.36 -8.32 1.06
C TYR A 28 -1.57 -9.61 0.86
N ALA A 29 -2.02 -10.73 1.43
CA ALA A 29 -1.35 -12.03 1.24
C ALA A 29 -1.29 -12.41 -0.24
N VAL A 30 -2.39 -12.26 -0.97
CA VAL A 30 -2.45 -12.52 -2.41
C VAL A 30 -1.55 -11.55 -3.18
N ALA A 31 -1.63 -10.24 -2.92
CA ALA A 31 -0.81 -9.25 -3.60
C ALA A 31 0.69 -9.50 -3.40
N LEU A 32 1.14 -9.82 -2.18
CA LEU A 32 2.52 -10.15 -1.86
C LEU A 32 3.02 -11.39 -2.62
N THR A 33 2.18 -12.41 -2.77
CA THR A 33 2.54 -13.62 -3.53
C THR A 33 2.56 -13.38 -5.03
N LEU A 34 1.65 -12.55 -5.56
CA LEU A 34 1.61 -12.19 -6.97
C LEU A 34 2.86 -11.42 -7.43
N LEU A 35 3.47 -10.62 -6.56
CA LEU A 35 4.74 -9.94 -6.83
C LEU A 35 5.84 -10.92 -7.29
N ALA A 36 5.88 -12.13 -6.74
CA ALA A 36 6.90 -13.12 -7.09
C ALA A 36 6.70 -13.74 -8.49
N LEU A 37 5.51 -13.61 -9.08
CA LEU A 37 5.23 -14.16 -10.41
C LEU A 37 6.00 -13.45 -11.53
N ASP A 38 6.52 -12.26 -11.29
CA ASP A 38 7.35 -11.52 -12.26
C ASP A 38 8.79 -12.00 -12.30
N LEU A 39 9.23 -12.81 -11.30
CA LEU A 39 10.55 -13.42 -11.28
C LEU A 39 10.57 -14.70 -12.15
N LYS A 40 10.55 -14.49 -13.46
CA LYS A 40 10.55 -15.58 -14.45
C LYS A 40 11.87 -15.63 -15.17
N LEU A 41 12.40 -16.84 -15.33
CA LEU A 41 13.50 -17.11 -16.24
C LEU A 41 12.95 -17.44 -17.63
N PRO A 42 13.59 -16.97 -18.72
CA PRO A 42 13.25 -17.39 -20.06
C PRO A 42 13.53 -18.89 -20.24
N ALA A 43 12.95 -19.50 -21.28
CA ALA A 43 13.24 -20.88 -21.62
C ALA A 43 14.71 -21.04 -22.05
N LEU A 44 15.49 -21.77 -21.27
CA LEU A 44 16.90 -22.03 -21.54
C LEU A 44 17.09 -23.27 -22.40
N PRO A 45 18.13 -23.30 -23.27
CA PRO A 45 18.58 -24.54 -23.94
C PRO A 45 18.95 -25.58 -22.88
N ARG A 46 18.51 -26.80 -23.04
CA ARG A 46 18.84 -27.90 -22.13
C ARG A 46 20.38 -28.05 -22.05
N SER A 47 20.91 -28.03 -20.82
CA SER A 47 22.31 -28.33 -20.48
C SER A 47 23.35 -27.19 -20.59
N SER A 48 22.98 -25.92 -20.54
CA SER A 48 23.96 -24.84 -20.49
C SER A 48 23.96 -24.14 -19.12
N SER A 49 24.91 -24.50 -18.25
CA SER A 49 25.12 -23.82 -16.97
C SER A 49 25.50 -22.32 -17.16
N ALA A 50 26.35 -22.06 -18.17
CA ALA A 50 26.75 -20.70 -18.50
C ALA A 50 25.58 -19.81 -18.94
N ALA A 51 24.60 -20.36 -19.67
CA ALA A 51 23.39 -19.61 -20.02
C ALA A 51 22.53 -19.35 -18.80
N LEU A 52 22.43 -20.26 -17.84
CA LEU A 52 21.72 -20.08 -16.60
C LEU A 52 22.35 -18.96 -15.75
N ASP A 53 23.69 -18.95 -15.64
CA ASP A 53 24.42 -17.94 -14.86
C ASP A 53 24.18 -16.52 -15.41
N VAL A 54 24.17 -16.37 -16.73
CA VAL A 54 23.86 -15.09 -17.40
C VAL A 54 22.42 -14.65 -17.11
N GLU A 55 21.45 -15.56 -17.23
CA GLU A 55 20.03 -15.22 -16.99
C GLU A 55 19.75 -14.94 -15.52
N LEU A 56 20.42 -15.60 -14.58
CA LEU A 56 20.33 -15.26 -13.15
C LEU A 56 20.91 -13.87 -12.87
N ALA A 57 22.02 -13.51 -13.52
CA ALA A 57 22.57 -12.15 -13.39
C ALA A 57 21.60 -11.09 -13.96
N ASN A 58 20.95 -11.36 -15.09
CA ASN A 58 19.94 -10.50 -15.70
C ASN A 58 18.66 -10.39 -14.85
N LEU A 59 18.37 -11.39 -14.02
CA LEU A 59 17.22 -11.39 -13.11
C LEU A 59 17.45 -10.50 -11.86
N LEU A 60 18.71 -10.23 -11.52
CA LEU A 60 19.04 -9.51 -10.28
C LEU A 60 18.36 -8.13 -10.15
N PRO A 61 18.34 -7.25 -11.18
CA PRO A 61 17.61 -5.98 -11.10
C PRO A 61 16.10 -6.17 -10.83
N LYS A 62 15.46 -7.14 -11.50
CA LYS A 62 14.05 -7.46 -11.28
C LYS A 62 13.80 -7.97 -9.85
N ALA A 63 14.71 -8.80 -9.34
CA ALA A 63 14.64 -9.30 -7.96
C ALA A 63 14.75 -8.17 -6.93
N LEU A 64 15.57 -7.15 -7.17
CA LEU A 64 15.68 -5.97 -6.31
C LEU A 64 14.39 -5.15 -6.33
N ILE A 65 13.79 -4.92 -7.49
CA ILE A 65 12.50 -4.22 -7.61
C ILE A 65 11.40 -5.02 -6.92
N TRP A 66 11.36 -6.34 -7.11
CA TRP A 66 10.45 -7.22 -6.40
C TRP A 66 10.59 -7.09 -4.88
N LEU A 67 11.82 -7.16 -4.37
CA LEU A 67 12.09 -7.05 -2.93
C LEU A 67 11.62 -5.69 -2.38
N LEU A 68 11.89 -4.61 -3.11
CA LEU A 68 11.43 -3.27 -2.75
C LEU A 68 9.89 -3.20 -2.71
N ALA A 69 9.22 -3.68 -3.75
CA ALA A 69 7.75 -3.70 -3.82
C ALA A 69 7.13 -4.55 -2.71
N PHE A 70 7.75 -5.69 -2.38
CA PHE A 70 7.35 -6.54 -1.26
C PHE A 70 7.43 -5.79 0.07
N TRP A 71 8.55 -5.11 0.34
CA TRP A 71 8.72 -4.32 1.56
C TRP A 71 7.74 -3.16 1.64
N VAL A 72 7.51 -2.46 0.54
CA VAL A 72 6.52 -1.38 0.46
C VAL A 72 5.12 -1.92 0.81
N ALA A 73 4.69 -3.02 0.21
CA ALA A 73 3.40 -3.65 0.52
C ALA A 73 3.31 -4.08 1.99
N ALA A 74 4.36 -4.70 2.53
CA ALA A 74 4.42 -5.11 3.93
C ALA A 74 4.31 -3.92 4.90
N LEU A 75 4.97 -2.80 4.59
CA LEU A 75 4.87 -1.57 5.39
C LEU A 75 3.45 -0.98 5.35
N PHE A 76 2.79 -0.97 4.20
CA PHE A 76 1.40 -0.54 4.10
C PHE A 76 0.46 -1.46 4.89
N TRP A 77 0.66 -2.78 4.81
CA TRP A 77 -0.11 -3.75 5.61
C TRP A 77 0.07 -3.51 7.11
N LEU A 78 1.32 -3.34 7.59
CA LEU A 78 1.60 -3.03 8.99
C LEU A 78 0.95 -1.71 9.44
N ALA A 79 1.03 -0.66 8.61
CA ALA A 79 0.43 0.63 8.90
C ALA A 79 -1.10 0.54 8.97
N GLN A 80 -1.71 -0.22 8.06
CA GLN A 80 -3.16 -0.46 8.02
C GLN A 80 -3.62 -1.27 9.22
N SER A 81 -2.96 -2.40 9.53
CA SER A 81 -3.31 -3.24 10.68
C SER A 81 -3.24 -2.47 12.00
N ARG A 82 -2.20 -1.63 12.18
CA ARG A 82 -2.06 -0.78 13.36
C ARG A 82 -3.16 0.28 13.42
N ALA A 83 -3.51 0.89 12.29
CA ALA A 83 -4.55 1.91 12.25
C ALA A 83 -5.93 1.31 12.55
N LEU A 84 -6.28 0.15 11.98
CA LEU A 84 -7.55 -0.52 12.23
C LEU A 84 -7.73 -0.89 13.71
N ARG A 85 -6.67 -1.27 14.41
CA ARG A 85 -6.74 -1.55 15.86
C ARG A 85 -7.15 -0.34 16.70
N GLN A 86 -6.86 0.88 16.22
CA GLN A 86 -7.19 2.11 16.93
C GLN A 86 -8.65 2.55 16.75
N TYR A 87 -9.39 1.93 15.82
CA TYR A 87 -10.82 2.17 15.64
C TYR A 87 -11.64 1.31 16.61
N HIS A 88 -12.63 1.92 17.24
CA HIS A 88 -13.70 1.19 17.95
C HIS A 88 -14.71 0.65 16.94
N GLU A 89 -15.24 1.54 16.11
CA GLU A 89 -16.17 1.22 15.03
C GLU A 89 -15.73 1.89 13.72
N LEU A 90 -16.14 1.31 12.61
CA LEU A 90 -15.84 1.82 11.27
C LEU A 90 -17.11 2.44 10.69
N ASP A 91 -17.06 3.73 10.39
CA ASP A 91 -18.10 4.39 9.63
C ASP A 91 -17.97 4.12 8.11
N LYS A 92 -19.02 4.44 7.36
CA LYS A 92 -19.06 4.23 5.90
C LYS A 92 -17.83 4.80 5.16
N ARG A 93 -17.34 5.96 5.59
CA ARG A 93 -16.17 6.59 4.93
C ARG A 93 -14.87 5.87 5.26
N ALA A 94 -14.70 5.39 6.50
CA ALA A 94 -13.54 4.57 6.85
C ALA A 94 -13.52 3.28 6.04
N VAL A 95 -14.66 2.60 5.92
CA VAL A 95 -14.79 1.39 5.08
C VAL A 95 -14.43 1.69 3.61
N LEU A 96 -14.92 2.80 3.04
CA LEU A 96 -14.60 3.16 1.65
C LEU A 96 -13.11 3.46 1.46
N ILE A 97 -12.46 4.14 2.40
CA ILE A 97 -11.01 4.38 2.35
C ILE A 97 -10.26 3.04 2.38
N GLU A 98 -10.67 2.11 3.24
CA GLU A 98 -10.05 0.79 3.31
C GLU A 98 -10.23 0.00 2.00
N LEU A 99 -11.44 -0.04 1.43
CA LEU A 99 -11.68 -0.71 0.16
C LEU A 99 -10.89 -0.08 -0.99
N ALA A 100 -10.79 1.25 -1.03
CA ALA A 100 -9.94 1.94 -2.00
C ALA A 100 -8.45 1.58 -1.83
N GLN A 101 -7.97 1.48 -0.59
CA GLN A 101 -6.62 1.03 -0.29
C GLN A 101 -6.38 -0.40 -0.78
N LEU A 102 -7.34 -1.31 -0.55
CA LEU A 102 -7.26 -2.69 -1.02
C LEU A 102 -7.27 -2.77 -2.55
N ALA A 103 -8.06 -1.95 -3.22
CA ALA A 103 -8.03 -1.87 -4.69
C ALA A 103 -6.66 -1.42 -5.21
N LEU A 104 -6.03 -0.43 -4.58
CA LEU A 104 -4.69 -0.01 -4.96
C LEU A 104 -3.66 -1.12 -4.70
N ILE A 105 -3.69 -1.81 -3.54
CA ILE A 105 -2.70 -2.86 -3.27
C ILE A 105 -2.76 -4.00 -4.29
N THR A 106 -3.92 -4.32 -4.85
CA THR A 106 -4.04 -5.33 -5.91
C THR A 106 -3.38 -4.90 -7.23
N LEU A 107 -3.16 -3.61 -7.45
CA LEU A 107 -2.47 -3.06 -8.62
C LEU A 107 -0.95 -2.98 -8.42
N LEU A 108 -0.44 -3.17 -7.20
CA LEU A 108 0.98 -3.04 -6.92
C LEU A 108 1.86 -4.02 -7.74
N PRO A 109 1.49 -5.30 -7.90
CA PRO A 109 2.26 -6.22 -8.77
C PRO A 109 2.38 -5.70 -10.20
N PHE A 110 1.29 -5.21 -10.78
CA PHE A 110 1.30 -4.65 -12.13
C PHE A 110 2.23 -3.43 -12.24
N THR A 111 2.10 -2.47 -11.32
CA THR A 111 2.89 -1.23 -11.42
C THR A 111 4.37 -1.45 -11.11
N SER A 112 4.71 -2.41 -10.25
CA SER A 112 6.10 -2.80 -9.99
C SER A 112 6.72 -3.56 -11.18
N SER A 113 5.95 -4.47 -11.83
CA SER A 113 6.36 -5.16 -13.04
C SER A 113 6.65 -4.17 -14.17
N LEU A 114 5.81 -3.15 -14.33
CA LEU A 114 6.00 -2.12 -15.35
C LEU A 114 7.34 -1.37 -15.16
N VAL A 115 7.71 -1.07 -13.92
CA VAL A 115 9.03 -0.45 -13.63
C VAL A 115 10.16 -1.46 -13.84
N ALA A 116 9.96 -2.73 -13.53
CA ALA A 116 10.96 -3.76 -13.72
C ALA A 116 11.28 -4.05 -15.20
N GLU A 117 10.30 -3.86 -16.08
CA GLU A 117 10.43 -4.10 -17.52
C GLU A 117 10.74 -2.84 -18.34
N HIS A 118 10.24 -1.69 -17.87
CA HIS A 118 10.29 -0.43 -18.60
C HIS A 118 10.81 0.74 -17.74
N GLY A 119 11.69 0.45 -16.77
CA GLY A 119 12.22 1.46 -15.83
C GLY A 119 13.10 2.54 -16.48
N ASP A 120 13.54 2.33 -17.73
CA ASP A 120 14.19 3.32 -18.58
C ASP A 120 13.22 4.39 -19.11
N LEU A 121 11.90 4.09 -19.13
CA LEU A 121 10.85 5.00 -19.54
C LEU A 121 10.33 5.80 -18.34
N GLY A 122 10.34 7.14 -18.46
CA GLY A 122 9.85 8.03 -17.41
C GLY A 122 8.39 7.80 -17.06
N GLU A 123 7.57 7.36 -18.00
CA GLU A 123 6.15 7.07 -17.82
C GLU A 123 5.92 5.93 -16.83
N ALA A 124 6.75 4.89 -16.84
CA ALA A 124 6.65 3.77 -15.89
C ALA A 124 6.95 4.24 -14.45
N ALA A 125 8.01 5.02 -14.28
CA ALA A 125 8.37 5.61 -12.99
C ALA A 125 7.29 6.58 -12.47
N VAL A 126 6.71 7.42 -13.35
CA VAL A 126 5.61 8.33 -13.01
C VAL A 126 4.38 7.54 -12.56
N LEU A 127 3.96 6.51 -13.30
CA LEU A 127 2.79 5.72 -12.95
C LEU A 127 2.95 5.03 -11.59
N TYR A 128 4.12 4.43 -11.33
CA TYR A 128 4.42 3.82 -10.04
C TYR A 128 4.42 4.84 -8.91
N SER A 129 5.03 6.01 -9.11
CA SER A 129 5.07 7.08 -8.12
C SER A 129 3.68 7.65 -7.82
N VAL A 130 2.83 7.84 -8.84
CA VAL A 130 1.42 8.25 -8.66
C VAL A 130 0.66 7.19 -7.88
N HIS A 131 0.85 5.91 -8.19
CA HIS A 131 0.22 4.81 -7.47
C HIS A 131 0.60 4.82 -5.98
N LEU A 132 1.89 4.88 -5.64
CA LEU A 132 2.35 4.96 -4.26
C LEU A 132 1.86 6.24 -3.55
N THR A 133 1.78 7.36 -4.26
CA THR A 133 1.22 8.61 -3.74
C THR A 133 -0.24 8.44 -3.34
N LEU A 134 -1.05 7.80 -4.18
CA LEU A 134 -2.46 7.53 -3.88
C LEU A 134 -2.61 6.64 -2.63
N MET A 135 -1.80 5.58 -2.53
CA MET A 135 -1.77 4.73 -1.34
C MET A 135 -1.41 5.50 -0.07
N ALA A 136 -0.39 6.37 -0.15
CA ALA A 136 0.03 7.22 0.97
C ALA A 136 -1.05 8.24 1.36
N VAL A 137 -1.74 8.85 0.38
CA VAL A 137 -2.85 9.78 0.61
C VAL A 137 -4.01 9.09 1.32
N LEU A 138 -4.39 7.89 0.92
CA LEU A 138 -5.46 7.13 1.60
C LEU A 138 -5.06 6.77 3.03
N SER A 139 -3.81 6.35 3.25
CA SER A 139 -3.27 6.07 4.59
C SER A 139 -3.28 7.33 5.48
N TRP A 140 -2.91 8.48 4.90
CA TRP A 140 -2.99 9.77 5.58
C TRP A 140 -4.44 10.17 5.90
N GLN A 141 -5.37 10.05 4.95
CA GLN A 141 -6.79 10.36 5.15
C GLN A 141 -7.40 9.53 6.26
N ARG A 142 -7.10 8.21 6.31
CA ARG A 142 -7.54 7.30 7.36
C ARG A 142 -7.10 7.80 8.75
N MET A 143 -5.83 8.10 8.92
CA MET A 143 -5.30 8.57 10.20
C MET A 143 -5.81 9.97 10.56
N ALA A 144 -5.88 10.89 9.59
CA ALA A 144 -6.43 12.23 9.80
C ALA A 144 -7.90 12.17 10.23
N ARG A 145 -8.68 11.21 9.67
CA ARG A 145 -10.06 10.99 10.05
C ARG A 145 -10.17 10.51 11.51
N LEU A 146 -9.39 9.52 11.90
CA LEU A 146 -9.36 8.99 13.26
C LEU A 146 -9.01 10.10 14.28
N LEU A 147 -8.08 10.99 13.91
CA LEU A 147 -7.69 12.12 14.76
C LEU A 147 -8.75 13.21 14.86
N ARG A 148 -9.60 13.37 13.83
CA ARG A 148 -10.68 14.38 13.82
C ARG A 148 -11.96 13.91 14.50
N ASN A 149 -12.17 12.59 14.59
CA ASN A 149 -13.41 11.99 15.10
C ASN A 149 -13.11 11.13 16.33
N PRO A 150 -13.11 11.73 17.55
CA PRO A 150 -12.82 11.00 18.79
C PRO A 150 -13.75 9.82 19.05
N GLU A 151 -15.00 9.89 18.58
CA GLU A 151 -16.02 8.85 18.69
C GLU A 151 -15.67 7.54 17.98
N LEU A 152 -14.79 7.61 16.98
CA LEU A 152 -14.33 6.42 16.25
C LEU A 152 -13.16 5.70 16.94
N ARG A 153 -12.58 6.29 17.99
CA ARG A 153 -11.38 5.79 18.65
C ARG A 153 -11.71 4.68 19.63
N SER A 154 -10.85 3.66 19.65
CA SER A 154 -10.91 2.64 20.69
C SER A 154 -10.48 3.21 22.04
N ALA A 155 -11.27 2.95 23.10
CA ALA A 155 -10.94 3.44 24.45
C ALA A 155 -9.65 2.82 24.98
N ASP A 156 -9.42 1.53 24.70
CA ASP A 156 -8.30 0.76 25.26
C ASP A 156 -7.07 0.68 24.34
N GLY A 157 -7.21 1.07 23.06
CA GLY A 157 -6.16 0.88 22.04
C GLY A 157 -5.69 2.14 21.35
N PHE A 158 -6.22 3.32 21.69
CA PHE A 158 -5.86 4.56 21.02
C PHE A 158 -4.64 5.21 21.68
N ASP A 159 -3.54 5.28 20.91
CA ASP A 159 -2.30 5.97 21.29
C ASP A 159 -2.16 7.25 20.47
N LEU A 160 -2.44 8.40 21.09
CA LEU A 160 -2.38 9.71 20.44
C LEU A 160 -0.96 10.05 19.92
N PRO A 161 0.13 9.88 20.69
CA PRO A 161 1.49 10.07 20.19
C PRO A 161 1.82 9.21 18.96
N ALA A 162 1.48 7.93 19.00
CA ALA A 162 1.68 7.02 17.86
C ALA A 162 0.85 7.43 16.65
N ALA A 163 -0.41 7.84 16.84
CA ALA A 163 -1.28 8.30 15.76
C ALA A 163 -0.74 9.59 15.10
N GLN A 164 -0.23 10.53 15.88
CA GLN A 164 0.38 11.77 15.38
C GLN A 164 1.68 11.46 14.60
N LEU A 165 2.51 10.55 15.10
CA LEU A 165 3.72 10.12 14.42
C LEU A 165 3.40 9.42 13.08
N HIS A 166 2.37 8.58 13.06
CA HIS A 166 1.87 7.97 11.82
C HIS A 166 1.41 9.00 10.80
N LEU A 167 0.67 10.02 11.26
CA LEU A 167 0.22 11.11 10.39
C LEU A 167 1.40 11.89 9.80
N GLN A 168 2.42 12.19 10.61
CA GLN A 168 3.64 12.86 10.14
C GLN A 168 4.41 12.02 9.12
N ARG A 169 4.61 10.73 9.40
CA ARG A 169 5.27 9.79 8.46
C ARG A 169 4.51 9.69 7.14
N ALA A 170 3.19 9.55 7.19
CA ALA A 170 2.37 9.52 5.99
C ALA A 170 2.49 10.82 5.17
N ARG A 171 2.56 12.00 5.82
CA ARG A 171 2.82 13.28 5.14
C ARG A 171 4.18 13.30 4.45
N VAL A 172 5.23 12.84 5.14
CA VAL A 172 6.58 12.76 4.56
C VAL A 172 6.57 11.86 3.33
N VAL A 173 5.96 10.68 3.41
CA VAL A 173 5.83 9.77 2.25
C VAL A 173 5.10 10.43 1.08
N VAL A 174 3.98 11.14 1.35
CA VAL A 174 3.25 11.87 0.30
C VAL A 174 4.14 12.94 -0.33
N VAL A 175 4.86 13.74 0.47
CA VAL A 175 5.75 14.78 -0.04
C VAL A 175 6.88 14.17 -0.87
N CYS A 176 7.55 13.12 -0.37
CA CYS A 176 8.61 12.42 -1.10
C CYS A 176 8.08 11.85 -2.43
N ALA A 177 6.91 11.23 -2.41
CA ALA A 177 6.29 10.68 -3.61
C ALA A 177 5.95 11.77 -4.64
N LEU A 178 5.42 12.91 -4.20
CA LEU A 178 5.16 14.06 -5.09
C LEU A 178 6.46 14.64 -5.67
N VAL A 179 7.52 14.75 -4.87
CA VAL A 179 8.84 15.16 -5.35
C VAL A 179 9.37 14.16 -6.37
N THR A 180 9.21 12.86 -6.12
CA THR A 180 9.62 11.81 -7.08
C THR A 180 8.86 11.91 -8.39
N VAL A 181 7.55 12.14 -8.37
CA VAL A 181 6.73 12.39 -9.57
C VAL A 181 7.26 13.62 -10.35
N ALA A 182 7.55 14.70 -9.64
CA ALA A 182 8.06 15.94 -10.26
C ALA A 182 9.47 15.75 -10.86
N LEU A 183 10.32 14.95 -10.21
CA LEU A 183 11.66 14.63 -10.72
C LEU A 183 11.61 13.63 -11.88
N ALA A 184 10.72 12.64 -11.82
CA ALA A 184 10.52 11.64 -12.87
C ALA A 184 10.22 12.29 -14.22
N TRP A 185 9.49 13.38 -14.21
CA TRP A 185 9.21 14.16 -15.41
C TRP A 185 10.45 14.79 -16.05
N LYS A 186 11.50 15.06 -15.26
CA LYS A 186 12.71 15.77 -15.74
C LYS A 186 13.94 14.88 -15.92
N VAL A 187 14.07 13.77 -15.16
CA VAL A 187 15.29 12.94 -15.17
C VAL A 187 14.97 11.47 -14.92
N PRO A 188 14.73 10.67 -15.95
CA PRO A 188 14.24 9.28 -15.82
C PRO A 188 15.14 8.35 -14.98
N VAL A 189 16.47 8.50 -15.08
CA VAL A 189 17.44 7.55 -14.48
C VAL A 189 17.68 7.74 -12.98
N TRP A 190 17.50 8.95 -12.44
CA TRP A 190 17.81 9.27 -11.03
C TRP A 190 16.65 8.97 -10.06
N ASN A 191 15.47 8.62 -10.58
CA ASN A 191 14.28 8.39 -9.77
C ASN A 191 14.32 7.15 -8.90
N MET A 192 15.03 6.12 -9.32
CA MET A 192 15.15 4.90 -8.51
C MET A 192 15.94 5.12 -7.21
N LEU A 193 16.92 6.05 -7.21
CA LEU A 193 17.70 6.37 -6.01
C LEU A 193 16.95 7.22 -5.00
N ALA A 194 16.04 8.09 -5.46
CA ALA A 194 15.20 8.91 -4.57
C ALA A 194 14.09 8.13 -3.86
N MET A 195 13.78 6.90 -4.31
CA MET A 195 12.78 6.03 -3.66
C MET A 195 13.39 5.17 -2.53
N VAL A 196 14.70 5.11 -2.41
CA VAL A 196 15.41 4.26 -1.44
C VAL A 196 15.81 5.04 -0.17
N GLY A 197 15.71 6.36 -0.16
CA GLY A 197 15.95 7.24 0.98
C GLY A 197 14.69 7.57 1.75
#